data_224e19afa21c8e6ea702aeeb809c0fe1
#
_entry.id   224e19afa21c8e6ea702aeeb809c0fe1
#
_cell.length_a   1.000
_cell.length_b   1.000
_cell.length_c   1.000
_cell.angle_alpha   90.00
_cell.angle_beta   90.00
_cell.angle_gamma   90.00
#
_symmetry.space_group_name_H-M   'P 1'
#
loop_
_entity.id
_entity.type
_entity.pdbx_description
1 polymer ?
#
loop_
_entity_poly.entity_id
_entity_poly.type
_entity_poly.pdbx_seq_one_letter_code
_entity_poly.pdbx_strand_id
1 'polypeptide(L)'
;MPITYVSGDPLLTRSPMLAFGHNAKGRSELGALETSLLNRYPAAFATYGKNCRSGRIKPGTFWAWRESKPSLMFMVIRETSVGATRVRFVESAMMTLARDYRLYDLTSVAIAPLTNTLEWKALKPVVDYWLRASPLPVAIYEAYVPGVAAEST
;
A
#
# COMPACT_ATOMS: atom_id res chain seq x y z
N MET A 1 -9.43 -18.53 2.50
CA MET A 1 -8.33 -17.93 1.72
C MET A 1 -7.90 -16.65 2.40
N PRO A 2 -6.60 -16.50 2.74
CA PRO A 2 -6.15 -15.27 3.38
C PRO A 2 -6.16 -14.05 2.45
N ILE A 3 -6.00 -14.26 1.15
CA ILE A 3 -5.97 -13.16 0.18
C ILE A 3 -7.32 -13.07 -0.57
N THR A 4 -7.85 -11.83 -0.67
CA THR A 4 -9.11 -11.54 -1.35
C THR A 4 -8.91 -10.35 -2.27
N TYR A 5 -9.41 -10.43 -3.49
CA TYR A 5 -9.37 -9.31 -4.44
C TYR A 5 -10.73 -8.62 -4.48
N VAL A 6 -10.71 -7.30 -4.30
CA VAL A 6 -11.93 -6.50 -4.21
C VAL A 6 -11.81 -5.22 -5.04
N SER A 7 -12.94 -4.56 -5.26
CA SER A 7 -13.01 -3.19 -5.79
C SER A 7 -13.82 -2.36 -4.82
N GLY A 8 -13.50 -1.10 -4.68
CA GLY A 8 -14.21 -0.21 -3.78
C GLY A 8 -13.32 0.91 -3.25
N ASP A 9 -13.74 1.49 -2.14
CA ASP A 9 -12.99 2.58 -1.50
C ASP A 9 -12.17 2.03 -0.34
N PRO A 10 -10.84 1.95 -0.47
CA PRO A 10 -10.00 1.44 0.60
C PRO A 10 -10.05 2.29 1.87
N LEU A 11 -10.47 3.57 1.78
CA LEU A 11 -10.66 4.41 2.95
C LEU A 11 -11.82 3.95 3.83
N LEU A 12 -12.70 3.06 3.31
CA LEU A 12 -13.80 2.47 4.07
C LEU A 12 -13.45 1.10 4.64
N THR A 13 -12.19 0.68 4.54
CA THR A 13 -11.77 -0.62 5.06
C THR A 13 -11.96 -0.71 6.56
N ARG A 14 -12.25 -1.93 7.03
CA ARG A 14 -12.31 -2.24 8.46
C ARG A 14 -11.02 -2.88 8.97
N SER A 15 -10.05 -3.11 8.07
CA SER A 15 -8.75 -3.60 8.49
C SER A 15 -8.04 -2.56 9.35
N PRO A 16 -7.25 -2.99 10.34
CA PRO A 16 -6.52 -2.05 11.19
C PRO A 16 -5.34 -1.39 10.49
N MET A 17 -4.94 -1.89 9.31
CA MET A 17 -3.83 -1.34 8.54
C MET A 17 -4.26 -1.16 7.09
N LEU A 18 -4.06 0.05 6.56
CA LEU A 18 -4.27 0.37 5.16
C LEU A 18 -2.92 0.64 4.50
N ALA A 19 -2.57 -0.18 3.52
CA ALA A 19 -1.32 -0.04 2.78
C ALA A 19 -1.58 0.56 1.40
N PHE A 20 -0.63 1.34 0.91
CA PHE A 20 -0.69 1.90 -0.44
C PHE A 20 0.71 2.15 -0.96
N GLY A 21 0.84 2.22 -2.30
CA GLY A 21 2.13 2.47 -2.92
C GLY A 21 2.51 3.94 -2.88
N HIS A 22 3.80 4.22 -2.75
CA HIS A 22 4.31 5.57 -2.77
C HIS A 22 5.76 5.59 -3.29
N ASN A 23 6.34 6.78 -3.41
CA ASN A 23 7.68 6.95 -3.92
C ASN A 23 8.68 7.31 -2.81
N ALA A 24 9.96 7.04 -3.07
CA ALA A 24 11.03 7.24 -2.09
C ALA A 24 11.37 8.71 -1.86
N LYS A 25 10.88 9.63 -2.68
CA LYS A 25 11.13 11.07 -2.53
C LYS A 25 10.08 11.76 -1.68
N GLY A 26 8.97 11.08 -1.36
CA GLY A 26 7.90 11.65 -0.55
C GLY A 26 7.14 12.78 -1.26
N ARG A 27 7.19 12.82 -2.59
CA ARG A 27 6.48 13.82 -3.39
C ARG A 27 5.07 13.37 -3.66
N SER A 28 4.14 14.32 -3.75
CA SER A 28 2.75 14.02 -4.07
C SER A 28 2.65 13.37 -5.46
N GLU A 29 1.80 12.36 -5.54
CA GLU A 29 1.51 11.68 -6.80
C GLU A 29 0.16 12.13 -7.33
N LEU A 30 -0.07 11.93 -8.62
CA LEU A 30 -1.33 12.32 -9.23
C LEU A 30 -2.39 11.22 -9.01
N GLY A 31 -3.64 11.62 -9.01
CA GLY A 31 -4.75 10.69 -8.96
C GLY A 31 -5.70 10.94 -7.79
N ALA A 32 -6.91 10.42 -7.94
CA ALA A 32 -7.99 10.63 -6.97
C ALA A 32 -7.70 9.95 -5.63
N LEU A 33 -7.09 8.76 -5.66
CA LEU A 33 -6.77 8.03 -4.44
C LEU A 33 -5.73 8.80 -3.61
N GLU A 34 -4.67 9.27 -4.24
CA GLU A 34 -3.63 10.04 -3.57
C GLU A 34 -4.22 11.30 -2.93
N THR A 35 -5.06 12.02 -3.68
CA THR A 35 -5.73 13.22 -3.17
C THR A 35 -6.57 12.92 -1.94
N SER A 36 -7.35 11.85 -1.98
CA SER A 36 -8.19 11.44 -0.84
C SER A 36 -7.37 11.06 0.37
N LEU A 37 -6.28 10.31 0.17
CA LEU A 37 -5.38 9.92 1.26
C LEU A 37 -4.70 11.13 1.88
N LEU A 38 -4.20 12.04 1.04
CA LEU A 38 -3.51 13.25 1.49
C LEU A 38 -4.45 14.16 2.29
N ASN A 39 -5.69 14.33 1.82
CA ASN A 39 -6.68 15.16 2.51
C ASN A 39 -7.08 14.57 3.86
N ARG A 40 -7.15 13.25 3.96
CA ARG A 40 -7.58 12.59 5.19
C ARG A 40 -6.45 12.42 6.20
N TYR A 41 -5.22 12.22 5.74
CA TYR A 41 -4.07 11.94 6.61
C TYR A 41 -2.88 12.87 6.34
N PRO A 42 -3.09 14.19 6.39
CA PRO A 42 -2.01 15.13 6.03
C PRO A 42 -0.77 15.01 6.91
N ALA A 43 -0.94 14.71 8.19
CA ALA A 43 0.20 14.58 9.10
C ALA A 43 1.07 13.36 8.76
N ALA A 44 0.44 12.25 8.34
CA ALA A 44 1.17 11.05 7.93
C ALA A 44 2.05 11.35 6.71
N PHE A 45 1.50 12.03 5.71
CA PHE A 45 2.24 12.39 4.49
C PHE A 45 3.36 13.39 4.77
N ALA A 46 3.12 14.37 5.65
CA ALA A 46 4.15 15.32 6.05
C ALA A 46 5.33 14.62 6.72
N THR A 47 5.04 13.70 7.63
CA THR A 47 6.06 12.95 8.35
C THR A 47 6.81 12.00 7.41
N TYR A 48 6.09 11.33 6.52
CA TYR A 48 6.71 10.46 5.52
C TYR A 48 7.68 11.26 4.64
N GLY A 49 7.24 12.41 4.13
CA GLY A 49 8.10 13.29 3.32
C GLY A 49 9.37 13.73 4.05
N LYS A 50 9.25 14.02 5.33
CA LYS A 50 10.37 14.38 6.18
C LYS A 50 11.39 13.24 6.28
N ASN A 51 10.90 12.02 6.48
CA ASN A 51 11.76 10.84 6.52
C ASN A 51 12.42 10.56 5.17
N CYS A 52 11.73 10.83 4.06
CA CYS A 52 12.33 10.72 2.73
C CYS A 52 13.50 11.70 2.56
N ARG A 53 13.31 12.95 2.96
CA ARG A 53 14.36 13.97 2.84
C ARG A 53 15.56 13.69 3.72
N SER A 54 15.36 13.01 4.84
CA SER A 54 16.46 12.63 5.75
C SER A 54 17.18 11.34 5.32
N GLY A 55 16.76 10.72 4.23
CA GLY A 55 17.39 9.51 3.71
C GLY A 55 17.02 8.22 4.43
N ARG A 56 15.99 8.25 5.27
CA ARG A 56 15.55 7.08 6.04
C ARG A 56 14.68 6.12 5.25
N ILE A 57 14.13 6.57 4.14
CA ILE A 57 13.21 5.78 3.32
C ILE A 57 13.98 5.15 2.17
N LYS A 58 13.87 3.83 2.06
CA LYS A 58 14.53 3.05 1.00
C LYS A 58 13.51 2.37 0.12
N PRO A 59 13.69 2.36 -1.22
CA PRO A 59 12.82 1.59 -2.10
C PRO A 59 12.80 0.10 -1.74
N GLY A 60 11.65 -0.51 -1.87
CA GLY A 60 11.46 -1.93 -1.54
C GLY A 60 11.12 -2.20 -0.09
N THR A 61 11.00 -1.16 0.72
CA THR A 61 10.58 -1.28 2.13
C THR A 61 9.20 -0.67 2.32
N PHE A 62 8.71 -0.70 3.55
CA PHE A 62 7.51 0.06 3.88
C PHE A 62 7.72 0.83 5.18
N TRP A 63 6.93 1.90 5.34
CA TRP A 63 6.98 2.78 6.49
C TRP A 63 5.59 2.88 7.09
N ALA A 64 5.46 2.64 8.39
CA ALA A 64 4.17 2.59 9.06
C ALA A 64 3.89 3.86 9.84
N TRP A 65 2.65 4.34 9.75
CA TRP A 65 2.10 5.45 10.52
C TRP A 65 1.01 4.89 11.42
N ARG A 66 1.21 4.97 12.75
CA ARG A 66 0.33 4.30 13.70
C ARG A 66 -0.60 5.24 14.47
N GLU A 67 -0.59 6.51 14.13
CA GLU A 67 -1.34 7.53 14.89
C GLU A 67 -2.72 7.83 14.27
N SER A 68 -3.20 6.96 13.41
CA SER A 68 -4.54 7.06 12.84
C SER A 68 -5.22 5.69 12.87
N LYS A 69 -6.54 5.68 12.59
CA LYS A 69 -7.31 4.45 12.44
C LYS A 69 -8.03 4.51 11.08
N PRO A 70 -7.69 3.60 10.17
CA PRO A 70 -6.66 2.58 10.30
C PRO A 70 -5.26 3.19 10.37
N SER A 71 -4.29 2.41 10.84
CA SER A 71 -2.89 2.75 10.67
C SER A 71 -2.56 2.70 9.19
N LEU A 72 -1.51 3.40 8.76
CA LEU A 72 -1.14 3.47 7.35
C LEU A 72 0.22 2.81 7.11
N MET A 73 0.38 2.22 5.93
CA MET A 73 1.63 1.63 5.51
C MET A 73 1.98 2.18 4.13
N PHE A 74 3.03 2.99 4.06
CA PHE A 74 3.57 3.49 2.80
C PHE A 74 4.50 2.43 2.26
N MET A 75 4.12 1.80 1.16
CA MET A 75 4.98 0.83 0.47
C MET A 75 5.81 1.56 -0.57
N VAL A 76 7.12 1.54 -0.41
CA VAL A 76 8.04 2.34 -1.23
C VAL A 76 8.37 1.56 -2.49
N ILE A 77 7.52 1.67 -3.50
CA ILE A 77 7.58 0.85 -4.71
C ILE A 77 7.98 1.64 -5.97
N ARG A 78 8.22 2.94 -5.82
CA ARG A 78 8.71 3.82 -6.89
C ARG A 78 9.84 4.68 -6.36
N GLU A 79 10.78 5.02 -7.22
CA GLU A 79 11.90 5.88 -6.83
C GLU A 79 11.48 7.35 -6.81
N THR A 80 10.64 7.76 -7.75
CA THR A 80 10.15 9.13 -7.89
C THR A 80 8.65 9.15 -8.14
N SER A 81 8.03 10.33 -8.02
CA SER A 81 6.59 10.50 -8.22
C SER A 81 6.15 10.28 -9.67
N VAL A 82 7.07 10.39 -10.62
CA VAL A 82 6.80 10.18 -12.05
C VAL A 82 7.44 8.89 -12.57
N GLY A 83 8.12 8.16 -11.70
CA GLY A 83 8.78 6.91 -12.09
C GLY A 83 7.82 5.74 -12.15
N ALA A 84 8.21 4.71 -12.90
CA ALA A 84 7.45 3.48 -12.97
C ALA A 84 7.52 2.71 -11.65
N THR A 85 6.47 1.95 -11.34
CA THR A 85 6.49 1.00 -10.24
C THR A 85 7.45 -0.12 -10.59
N ARG A 86 8.38 -0.42 -9.70
CA ARG A 86 9.41 -1.43 -9.93
C ARG A 86 8.99 -2.75 -9.32
N VAL A 87 8.98 -3.80 -10.14
CA VAL A 87 8.61 -5.16 -9.70
C VAL A 87 9.45 -5.60 -8.51
N ARG A 88 10.76 -5.38 -8.56
CA ARG A 88 11.67 -5.79 -7.46
C ARG A 88 11.35 -5.09 -6.15
N PHE A 89 10.87 -3.86 -6.18
CA PHE A 89 10.49 -3.14 -4.95
C PHE A 89 9.16 -3.68 -4.40
N VAL A 90 8.21 -3.96 -5.28
CA VAL A 90 6.95 -4.59 -4.88
C VAL A 90 7.22 -5.96 -4.29
N GLU A 91 8.05 -6.76 -4.93
CA GLU A 91 8.41 -8.09 -4.43
C GLU A 91 9.05 -8.02 -3.05
N SER A 92 10.01 -7.11 -2.86
CA SER A 92 10.69 -6.94 -1.58
C SER A 92 9.70 -6.58 -0.47
N ALA A 93 8.80 -5.63 -0.74
CA ALA A 93 7.78 -5.21 0.23
C ALA A 93 6.81 -6.36 0.56
N MET A 94 6.39 -7.12 -0.44
CA MET A 94 5.46 -8.24 -0.24
C MET A 94 6.11 -9.39 0.50
N MET A 95 7.38 -9.68 0.22
CA MET A 95 8.15 -10.69 0.97
C MET A 95 8.18 -10.34 2.45
N THR A 96 8.53 -9.10 2.76
CA THR A 96 8.61 -8.64 4.14
C THR A 96 7.26 -8.73 4.83
N LEU A 97 6.21 -8.28 4.16
CA LEU A 97 4.85 -8.33 4.71
C LEU A 97 4.42 -9.78 4.97
N ALA A 98 4.63 -10.65 4.00
CA ALA A 98 4.22 -12.05 4.10
C ALA A 98 4.95 -12.80 5.22
N ARG A 99 6.22 -12.47 5.43
CA ARG A 99 7.08 -13.15 6.40
C ARG A 99 7.02 -12.52 7.78
N ASP A 100 7.07 -11.19 7.85
CA ASP A 100 7.34 -10.46 9.10
C ASP A 100 6.11 -9.75 9.68
N TYR A 101 4.91 -10.08 9.22
CA TYR A 101 3.69 -9.38 9.65
C TYR A 101 3.51 -9.39 11.17
N ARG A 102 3.96 -10.45 11.85
CA ARG A 102 3.86 -10.54 13.32
C ARG A 102 4.78 -9.55 14.03
N LEU A 103 5.92 -9.25 13.44
CA LEU A 103 6.85 -8.27 14.00
C LEU A 103 6.27 -6.86 13.97
N TYR A 104 5.31 -6.61 13.07
CA TYR A 104 4.63 -5.33 12.92
C TYR A 104 3.24 -5.33 13.55
N ASP A 105 2.91 -6.39 14.32
CA ASP A 105 1.60 -6.54 14.98
C ASP A 105 0.42 -6.46 14.03
N LEU A 106 0.55 -7.02 12.83
CA LEU A 106 -0.50 -6.99 11.84
C LEU A 106 -1.41 -8.21 11.96
N THR A 107 -2.72 -7.96 12.08
CA THR A 107 -3.75 -9.01 12.13
C THR A 107 -4.47 -9.13 10.79
N SER A 108 -4.56 -8.05 10.04
CA SER A 108 -5.05 -8.02 8.67
C SER A 108 -4.60 -6.73 8.01
N VAL A 109 -4.55 -6.73 6.68
CA VAL A 109 -4.11 -5.55 5.91
C VAL A 109 -5.05 -5.37 4.73
N ALA A 110 -5.46 -4.12 4.47
CA ALA A 110 -6.09 -3.73 3.22
C ALA A 110 -5.02 -3.05 2.37
N ILE A 111 -4.89 -3.47 1.13
CA ILE A 111 -3.93 -2.87 0.19
C ILE A 111 -4.72 -2.12 -0.87
N ALA A 112 -4.56 -0.79 -0.92
CA ALA A 112 -5.15 0.05 -1.96
C ALA A 112 -4.49 -0.24 -3.31
N PRO A 113 -5.11 0.14 -4.44
CA PRO A 113 -4.48 -0.05 -5.75
C PRO A 113 -3.06 0.52 -5.76
N LEU A 114 -2.09 -0.32 -6.05
CA LEU A 114 -0.66 0.04 -5.96
C LEU A 114 -0.19 0.85 -7.14
N THR A 115 -0.86 0.70 -8.28
CA THR A 115 -0.43 1.32 -9.53
C THR A 115 -1.60 1.34 -10.52
N ASN A 116 -1.35 1.80 -11.74
CA ASN A 116 -2.35 1.84 -12.80
C ASN A 116 -2.71 0.42 -13.29
N THR A 117 -3.79 0.31 -14.04
CA THR A 117 -4.30 -0.98 -14.52
C THR A 117 -3.29 -1.73 -15.38
N LEU A 118 -2.52 -1.02 -16.19
CA LEU A 118 -1.55 -1.64 -17.09
C LEU A 118 -0.41 -2.28 -16.32
N GLU A 119 0.19 -1.55 -15.39
CA GLU A 119 1.27 -2.07 -14.56
C GLU A 119 0.78 -3.18 -13.62
N TRP A 120 -0.46 -3.07 -13.15
CA TRP A 120 -1.03 -4.04 -12.23
C TRP A 120 -1.06 -5.45 -12.80
N LYS A 121 -1.31 -5.59 -14.09
CA LYS A 121 -1.31 -6.91 -14.73
C LYS A 121 0.02 -7.65 -14.56
N ALA A 122 1.12 -6.91 -14.60
CA ALA A 122 2.45 -7.49 -14.40
C ALA A 122 2.77 -7.73 -12.92
N LEU A 123 2.22 -6.92 -12.02
CA LEU A 123 2.52 -6.99 -10.60
C LEU A 123 1.66 -7.99 -9.84
N LYS A 124 0.43 -8.18 -10.27
CA LYS A 124 -0.52 -9.07 -9.58
C LYS A 124 0.02 -10.47 -9.30
N PRO A 125 0.67 -11.16 -10.27
CA PRO A 125 1.22 -12.48 -10.00
C PRO A 125 2.29 -12.49 -8.91
N VAL A 126 3.10 -11.43 -8.82
CA VAL A 126 4.14 -11.30 -7.81
C VAL A 126 3.52 -11.11 -6.43
N VAL A 127 2.55 -10.21 -6.32
CA VAL A 127 1.82 -9.95 -5.07
C VAL A 127 1.10 -11.22 -4.61
N ASP A 128 0.40 -11.88 -5.52
CA ASP A 128 -0.32 -13.11 -5.23
C ASP A 128 0.61 -14.21 -4.72
N TYR A 129 1.76 -14.38 -5.37
CA TYR A 129 2.73 -15.42 -5.01
C TYR A 129 3.14 -15.33 -3.54
N TRP A 130 3.55 -14.14 -3.10
CA TRP A 130 4.04 -13.95 -1.74
C TRP A 130 2.94 -13.97 -0.70
N LEU A 131 1.82 -13.30 -0.97
CA LEU A 131 0.75 -13.17 0.03
C LEU A 131 -0.10 -14.41 0.14
N ARG A 132 -0.25 -15.19 -0.93
CA ARG A 132 -1.01 -16.44 -0.87
C ARG A 132 -0.33 -17.47 0.03
N ALA A 133 0.99 -17.44 0.11
CA ALA A 133 1.76 -18.35 0.96
C ALA A 133 1.73 -17.96 2.44
N SER A 134 1.25 -16.76 2.75
CA SER A 134 1.21 -16.24 4.12
C SER A 134 -0.18 -16.43 4.74
N PRO A 135 -0.27 -16.71 6.05
CA PRO A 135 -1.56 -16.79 6.73
C PRO A 135 -2.19 -15.42 7.02
N LEU A 136 -1.48 -14.32 6.77
CA LEU A 136 -2.00 -12.97 7.00
C LEU A 136 -3.22 -12.71 6.11
N PRO A 137 -4.39 -12.34 6.69
CA PRO A 137 -5.54 -11.94 5.90
C PRO A 137 -5.28 -10.61 5.19
N VAL A 138 -5.44 -10.60 3.86
CA VAL A 138 -5.18 -9.42 3.04
C VAL A 138 -6.33 -9.20 2.05
N ALA A 139 -6.87 -7.99 2.02
CA ALA A 139 -7.82 -7.56 1.01
C ALA A 139 -7.09 -6.63 0.04
N ILE A 140 -7.02 -7.01 -1.24
CA ILE A 140 -6.34 -6.22 -2.26
C ILE A 140 -7.38 -5.53 -3.12
N TYR A 141 -7.37 -4.20 -3.10
CA TYR A 141 -8.24 -3.38 -3.92
C TYR A 141 -7.62 -3.25 -5.31
N GLU A 142 -8.27 -3.82 -6.31
CA GLU A 142 -7.80 -3.75 -7.69
C GLU A 142 -8.24 -2.48 -8.39
N ALA A 143 -9.36 -1.89 -7.94
CA ALA A 143 -9.87 -0.64 -8.47
C ALA A 143 -10.35 0.24 -7.33
N TYR A 144 -10.11 1.54 -7.45
CA TYR A 144 -10.57 2.54 -6.50
C TYR A 144 -11.93 3.08 -6.97
N VAL A 145 -12.96 2.87 -6.14
CA VAL A 145 -14.30 3.39 -6.40
C VAL A 145 -14.70 4.22 -5.17
N PRO A 146 -14.58 5.54 -5.24
CA PRO A 146 -14.82 6.41 -4.07
C PRO A 146 -16.21 6.21 -3.46
N GLY A 147 -16.26 6.10 -2.14
CA GLY A 147 -17.51 6.01 -1.38
C GLY A 147 -18.22 4.66 -1.46
N VAL A 148 -17.64 3.68 -2.16
CA VAL A 148 -18.26 2.36 -2.35
C VAL A 148 -17.56 1.33 -1.48
N ALA A 149 -18.32 0.58 -0.68
CA ALA A 149 -17.78 -0.49 0.14
C ALA A 149 -17.19 -1.59 -0.76
N ALA A 150 -16.19 -2.30 -0.22
CA ALA A 150 -15.49 -3.33 -0.98
C ALA A 150 -16.42 -4.45 -1.42
N GLU A 151 -16.28 -4.84 -2.69
CA GLU A 151 -16.98 -5.97 -3.27
C GLU A 151 -15.97 -6.87 -3.96
N SER A 152 -16.15 -8.19 -3.85
CA SER A 152 -15.27 -9.16 -4.50
C SER A 152 -15.30 -8.99 -6.01
N THR A 153 -14.13 -9.07 -6.62
CA THR A 153 -14.00 -8.98 -8.07
C THR A 153 -14.06 -10.36 -8.72
#